data_40e5b292a0bb2406d3a1c71bb7e0a53a
#
_entry.id   40e5b292a0bb2406d3a1c71bb7e0a53a
#
_cell.length_a   1.000
_cell.length_b   1.000
_cell.length_c   1.000
_cell.angle_alpha   90.00
_cell.angle_beta   90.00
_cell.angle_gamma   90.00
#
_symmetry.space_group_name_H-M   'P 1'
#
loop_
_entity.id
_entity.type
_entity.pdbx_description
1 polymer ?
#
loop_
_entity_poly.entity_id
_entity_poly.type
_entity_poly.pdbx_seq_one_letter_code
_entity_poly.pdbx_strand_id
1 'polypeptide(L)'
;TKIIDQDPARCEHLSELLPKASIICGDGTDERLLIQEGLKNVDAFAALTGLDEENILLSLYAKRTSRAKVVTKINRINFSGVLSDIKLDTISYPRLVTADMIIKYARSMNESLNSNVENLYKLEDGHAEALEFYIKEDSAVTNIPLNRLHIRKNILVCSIVRGGQAIIPSGQDELHVGDYVVVVLTHARLNDIKDIIEG
;
A
#
# COMPACT_ATOMS: atom_id res chain seq x y z
N THR A 1 14.83 -13.37 10.10
CA THR A 1 13.53 -12.99 10.69
C THR A 1 13.32 -13.72 12.00
N LYS A 2 12.79 -13.03 13.02
CA LYS A 2 12.36 -13.62 14.28
C LYS A 2 10.85 -13.45 14.40
N ILE A 3 10.18 -14.45 14.97
CA ILE A 3 8.74 -14.41 15.24
C ILE A 3 8.54 -14.83 16.69
N ILE A 4 7.81 -14.02 17.43
CA ILE A 4 7.43 -14.30 18.82
C ILE A 4 5.93 -14.54 18.85
N ASP A 5 5.50 -15.66 19.38
CA ASP A 5 4.10 -16.01 19.59
C ASP A 5 3.93 -16.73 20.93
N GLN A 6 2.84 -16.47 21.63
CA GLN A 6 2.60 -17.06 22.95
C GLN A 6 1.99 -18.47 22.89
N ASP A 7 1.45 -18.87 21.73
CA ASP A 7 0.81 -20.16 21.53
C ASP A 7 1.87 -21.22 21.12
N PRO A 8 2.15 -22.23 21.98
CA PRO A 8 3.14 -23.25 21.67
C PRO A 8 2.83 -24.07 20.42
N ALA A 9 1.55 -24.40 20.18
CA ALA A 9 1.14 -25.19 19.01
C ALA A 9 1.37 -24.38 17.72
N ARG A 10 1.12 -23.07 17.78
CA ARG A 10 1.41 -22.15 16.67
C ARG A 10 2.91 -22.00 16.44
N CYS A 11 3.71 -21.91 17.50
CA CYS A 11 5.15 -21.85 17.38
C CYS A 11 5.73 -23.12 16.71
N GLU A 12 5.26 -24.30 17.11
CA GLU A 12 5.66 -25.57 16.49
C GLU A 12 5.32 -25.58 15.00
N HIS A 13 4.08 -25.28 14.65
CA HIS A 13 3.64 -25.19 13.26
C HIS A 13 4.44 -24.18 12.43
N LEU A 14 4.72 -22.99 12.99
CA LEU A 14 5.50 -21.96 12.30
C LEU A 14 6.98 -22.40 12.10
N SER A 15 7.54 -23.17 13.03
CA SER A 15 8.91 -23.69 12.90
C SER A 15 9.07 -24.66 11.75
N GLU A 16 8.02 -25.44 11.45
CA GLU A 16 7.99 -26.34 10.30
C GLU A 16 7.83 -25.58 8.98
N LEU A 17 6.94 -24.57 8.96
CA LEU A 17 6.63 -23.81 7.75
C LEU A 17 7.73 -22.83 7.36
N LEU A 18 8.47 -22.29 8.34
CA LEU A 18 9.41 -21.20 8.15
C LEU A 18 10.83 -21.56 8.63
N PRO A 19 11.51 -22.49 7.96
CA PRO A 19 12.81 -23.02 8.44
C PRO A 19 13.94 -21.98 8.48
N LYS A 20 13.75 -20.81 7.88
CA LYS A 20 14.71 -19.69 7.91
C LYS A 20 14.39 -18.65 8.99
N ALA A 21 13.29 -18.79 9.71
CA ALA A 21 12.91 -17.89 10.78
C ALA A 21 13.26 -18.49 12.16
N SER A 22 13.66 -17.65 13.10
CA SER A 22 13.76 -18.05 14.51
C SER A 22 12.39 -17.89 15.15
N ILE A 23 11.79 -18.98 15.61
CA ILE A 23 10.51 -18.97 16.30
C ILE A 23 10.75 -19.02 17.80
N ILE A 24 10.17 -18.07 18.52
CA ILE A 24 10.32 -17.89 19.97
C ILE A 24 8.94 -18.03 20.59
N CYS A 25 8.76 -19.06 21.43
CA CYS A 25 7.53 -19.23 22.18
C CYS A 25 7.60 -18.37 23.44
N GLY A 26 6.78 -17.29 23.49
CA GLY A 26 6.78 -16.36 24.61
C GLY A 26 5.81 -15.22 24.42
N ASP A 27 5.67 -14.43 25.49
CA ASP A 27 4.80 -13.25 25.48
C ASP A 27 5.53 -12.08 24.78
N GLY A 28 5.02 -11.68 23.61
CA GLY A 28 5.55 -10.54 22.85
C GLY A 28 5.38 -9.20 23.54
N THR A 29 4.65 -9.11 24.66
CA THR A 29 4.53 -7.89 25.48
C THR A 29 5.60 -7.82 26.60
N ASP A 30 6.36 -8.89 26.82
CA ASP A 30 7.47 -8.87 27.77
C ASP A 30 8.67 -8.10 27.22
N GLU A 31 8.90 -6.91 27.81
CA GLU A 31 10.04 -6.06 27.43
C GLU A 31 11.41 -6.76 27.57
N ARG A 32 11.57 -7.64 28.55
CA ARG A 32 12.83 -8.37 28.78
C ARG A 32 13.08 -9.33 27.62
N LEU A 33 12.05 -10.06 27.21
CA LEU A 33 12.11 -10.96 26.08
C LEU A 33 12.47 -10.18 24.79
N LEU A 34 11.79 -9.08 24.52
CA LEU A 34 12.07 -8.25 23.34
C LEU A 34 13.51 -7.74 23.32
N ILE A 35 14.04 -7.30 24.46
CA ILE A 35 15.43 -6.83 24.56
C ILE A 35 16.42 -8.00 24.38
N GLN A 36 16.18 -9.15 24.99
CA GLN A 36 17.00 -10.36 24.84
C GLN A 36 17.06 -10.83 23.40
N GLU A 37 15.93 -10.75 22.71
CA GLU A 37 15.81 -11.12 21.29
C GLU A 37 16.35 -10.07 20.32
N GLY A 38 16.87 -8.96 20.85
CA GLY A 38 17.66 -8.00 20.10
C GLY A 38 16.87 -6.83 19.51
N LEU A 39 15.74 -6.45 20.09
CA LEU A 39 14.90 -5.33 19.63
C LEU A 39 15.70 -4.04 19.35
N LYS A 40 16.78 -3.79 20.10
CA LYS A 40 17.62 -2.59 19.92
C LYS A 40 18.32 -2.49 18.56
N ASN A 41 18.55 -3.65 17.91
CA ASN A 41 19.40 -3.77 16.72
C ASN A 41 18.67 -4.32 15.50
N VAL A 42 17.33 -4.31 15.50
CA VAL A 42 16.54 -4.75 14.35
C VAL A 42 16.34 -3.62 13.33
N ASP A 43 16.26 -3.96 12.06
CA ASP A 43 15.96 -3.00 10.98
C ASP A 43 14.48 -2.70 10.88
N ALA A 44 13.63 -3.67 11.26
CA ALA A 44 12.18 -3.54 11.23
C ALA A 44 11.53 -4.31 12.39
N PHE A 45 10.41 -3.79 12.87
CA PHE A 45 9.57 -4.40 13.90
C PHE A 45 8.10 -4.38 13.46
N ALA A 46 7.41 -5.50 13.61
CA ALA A 46 5.99 -5.59 13.29
C ALA A 46 5.20 -6.08 14.50
N ALA A 47 4.28 -5.25 15.00
CA ALA A 47 3.34 -5.60 16.06
C ALA A 47 2.05 -6.16 15.43
N LEU A 48 1.85 -7.48 15.57
CA LEU A 48 0.82 -8.23 14.86
C LEU A 48 -0.09 -9.05 15.81
N THR A 49 -0.15 -8.71 17.11
CA THR A 49 -0.98 -9.43 18.09
C THR A 49 -2.48 -9.33 17.77
N GLY A 50 -3.31 -10.02 18.54
CA GLY A 50 -4.76 -9.97 18.43
C GLY A 50 -5.39 -8.66 18.94
N LEU A 51 -4.66 -7.87 19.74
CA LEU A 51 -5.15 -6.68 20.44
C LEU A 51 -4.53 -5.40 19.88
N ASP A 52 -5.37 -4.50 19.40
CA ASP A 52 -4.94 -3.27 18.74
C ASP A 52 -4.17 -2.34 19.70
N GLU A 53 -4.63 -2.26 20.95
CA GLU A 53 -4.01 -1.44 21.99
C GLU A 53 -2.60 -1.94 22.33
N GLU A 54 -2.39 -3.25 22.39
CA GLU A 54 -1.07 -3.85 22.58
C GLU A 54 -0.16 -3.56 21.40
N ASN A 55 -0.68 -3.70 20.17
CA ASN A 55 0.10 -3.41 18.97
C ASN A 55 0.57 -1.95 18.94
N ILE A 56 -0.27 -1.01 19.37
CA ILE A 56 0.11 0.41 19.48
C ILE A 56 1.21 0.60 20.52
N LEU A 57 1.04 0.04 21.72
CA LEU A 57 2.04 0.17 22.79
C LEU A 57 3.37 -0.47 22.43
N LEU A 58 3.35 -1.68 21.85
CA LEU A 58 4.54 -2.37 21.36
C LEU A 58 5.26 -1.56 20.28
N SER A 59 4.51 -0.97 19.37
CA SER A 59 5.07 -0.14 18.30
C SER A 59 5.73 1.13 18.83
N LEU A 60 5.12 1.79 19.81
CA LEU A 60 5.69 2.96 20.49
C LEU A 60 6.95 2.56 21.29
N TYR A 61 6.92 1.42 21.96
CA TYR A 61 8.07 0.91 22.69
C TYR A 61 9.23 0.57 21.74
N ALA A 62 8.96 -0.13 20.65
CA ALA A 62 9.97 -0.45 19.64
C ALA A 62 10.58 0.83 19.04
N LYS A 63 9.76 1.81 18.70
CA LYS A 63 10.21 3.10 18.15
C LYS A 63 11.06 3.91 19.13
N ARG A 64 10.76 3.82 20.43
CA ARG A 64 11.55 4.45 21.49
C ARG A 64 12.88 3.75 21.72
N THR A 65 12.91 2.42 21.58
CA THR A 65 14.04 1.56 21.99
C THR A 65 15.01 1.31 20.84
N SER A 66 14.57 1.41 19.59
CA SER A 66 15.35 1.11 18.39
C SER A 66 15.21 2.20 17.33
N ARG A 67 15.94 2.02 16.21
CA ARG A 67 15.77 2.83 14.98
C ARG A 67 15.01 2.05 13.90
N ALA A 68 14.35 0.97 14.28
CA ALA A 68 13.62 0.12 13.36
C ALA A 68 12.47 0.87 12.68
N LYS A 69 12.18 0.48 11.44
CA LYS A 69 10.87 0.80 10.83
C LYS A 69 9.80 -0.02 11.52
N VAL A 70 8.73 0.63 11.96
CA VAL A 70 7.68 -0.02 12.74
C VAL A 70 6.40 -0.17 11.92
N VAL A 71 5.85 -1.38 11.91
CA VAL A 71 4.54 -1.69 11.32
C VAL A 71 3.58 -2.10 12.45
N THR A 72 2.44 -1.44 12.51
CA THR A 72 1.40 -1.67 13.52
C THR A 72 0.14 -2.22 12.87
N LYS A 73 -0.29 -3.43 13.25
CA LYS A 73 -1.58 -3.97 12.81
C LYS A 73 -2.70 -3.40 13.67
N ILE A 74 -3.74 -2.86 13.03
CA ILE A 74 -4.94 -2.37 13.69
C ILE A 74 -6.17 -2.94 12.98
N ASN A 75 -7.05 -3.60 13.74
CA ASN A 75 -8.26 -4.21 13.20
C ASN A 75 -9.48 -3.27 13.26
N ARG A 76 -9.48 -2.32 14.21
CA ARG A 76 -10.58 -1.37 14.45
C ARG A 76 -10.21 0.02 13.98
N ILE A 77 -11.04 0.62 13.14
CA ILE A 77 -10.76 1.92 12.49
C ILE A 77 -11.35 3.10 13.30
N ASN A 78 -12.02 2.81 14.43
CA ASN A 78 -12.85 3.80 15.13
C ASN A 78 -12.08 4.99 15.75
N PHE A 79 -10.76 4.94 15.79
CA PHE A 79 -9.90 5.97 16.41
C PHE A 79 -8.86 6.53 15.44
N SER A 80 -9.17 6.58 14.14
CA SER A 80 -8.22 7.06 13.10
C SER A 80 -7.66 8.45 13.40
N GLY A 81 -8.49 9.38 13.91
CA GLY A 81 -8.05 10.72 14.29
C GLY A 81 -7.02 10.73 15.42
N VAL A 82 -7.18 9.83 16.43
CA VAL A 82 -6.21 9.72 17.53
C VAL A 82 -4.92 9.04 17.04
N LEU A 83 -5.04 8.06 16.13
CA LEU A 83 -3.89 7.33 15.59
C LEU A 83 -2.99 8.22 14.74
N SER A 84 -3.56 9.20 14.01
CA SER A 84 -2.77 10.17 13.25
C SER A 84 -1.87 11.03 14.14
N ASP A 85 -2.31 11.34 15.37
CA ASP A 85 -1.55 12.14 16.32
C ASP A 85 -0.39 11.36 16.98
N ILE A 86 -0.52 10.03 17.05
CA ILE A 86 0.48 9.15 17.71
C ILE A 86 1.76 8.96 16.88
N LYS A 87 1.81 9.42 15.62
CA LYS A 87 2.99 9.35 14.74
C LYS A 87 3.58 7.93 14.62
N LEU A 88 2.74 6.92 14.42
CA LEU A 88 3.21 5.59 14.03
C LEU A 88 3.76 5.63 12.61
N ASP A 89 4.79 4.81 12.32
CA ASP A 89 5.46 4.85 11.00
C ASP A 89 4.56 4.28 9.90
N THR A 90 4.03 3.09 10.13
CA THR A 90 3.13 2.42 9.20
C THR A 90 2.02 1.72 9.97
N ILE A 91 0.79 1.98 9.60
CA ILE A 91 -0.38 1.27 10.14
C ILE A 91 -0.94 0.36 9.04
N SER A 92 -1.11 -0.90 9.37
CA SER A 92 -1.76 -1.89 8.51
C SER A 92 -3.16 -2.19 9.03
N TYR A 93 -4.16 -2.00 8.18
CA TYR A 93 -5.56 -2.34 8.44
C TYR A 93 -5.94 -3.58 7.60
N PRO A 94 -5.82 -4.82 8.10
CA PRO A 94 -6.05 -6.02 7.31
C PRO A 94 -7.44 -6.07 6.64
N ARG A 95 -8.46 -5.52 7.32
CA ARG A 95 -9.82 -5.45 6.76
C ARG A 95 -9.91 -4.53 5.55
N LEU A 96 -9.20 -3.39 5.57
CA LEU A 96 -9.17 -2.48 4.42
C LEU A 96 -8.38 -3.09 3.26
N VAL A 97 -7.21 -3.69 3.56
CA VAL A 97 -6.42 -4.40 2.55
C VAL A 97 -7.26 -5.49 1.86
N THR A 98 -8.00 -6.28 2.65
CA THR A 98 -8.89 -7.31 2.10
C THR A 98 -10.03 -6.71 1.27
N ALA A 99 -10.66 -5.63 1.75
CA ALA A 99 -11.72 -4.93 1.02
C ALA A 99 -11.20 -4.37 -0.31
N ASP A 100 -10.01 -3.78 -0.32
CA ASP A 100 -9.39 -3.24 -1.54
C ASP A 100 -9.04 -4.37 -2.53
N MET A 101 -8.58 -5.52 -2.06
CA MET A 101 -8.36 -6.71 -2.90
C MET A 101 -9.67 -7.21 -3.52
N ILE A 102 -10.76 -7.26 -2.75
CA ILE A 102 -12.08 -7.68 -3.25
C ILE A 102 -12.60 -6.68 -4.29
N ILE A 103 -12.48 -5.39 -4.00
CA ILE A 103 -12.89 -4.32 -4.94
C ILE A 103 -12.08 -4.43 -6.24
N LYS A 104 -10.76 -4.61 -6.13
CA LYS A 104 -9.87 -4.80 -7.27
C LYS A 104 -10.29 -6.01 -8.10
N TYR A 105 -10.54 -7.15 -7.44
CA TYR A 105 -11.00 -8.37 -8.10
C TYR A 105 -12.37 -8.19 -8.78
N ALA A 106 -13.34 -7.59 -8.08
CA ALA A 106 -14.68 -7.34 -8.65
C ALA A 106 -14.62 -6.38 -9.85
N ARG A 107 -13.77 -5.36 -9.78
CA ARG A 107 -13.54 -4.46 -10.93
C ARG A 107 -12.92 -5.23 -12.10
N SER A 108 -11.86 -6.01 -11.88
CA SER A 108 -11.23 -6.81 -12.94
C SER A 108 -12.19 -7.79 -13.61
N MET A 109 -13.15 -8.34 -12.88
CA MET A 109 -14.20 -9.20 -13.47
C MET A 109 -15.21 -8.43 -14.33
N ASN A 110 -15.55 -7.20 -13.93
CA ASN A 110 -16.41 -6.32 -14.75
C ASN A 110 -15.63 -5.72 -15.95
N GLU A 111 -14.34 -5.59 -15.82
CA GLU A 111 -13.42 -4.94 -16.75
C GLU A 111 -12.86 -5.90 -17.80
N SER A 112 -13.13 -7.21 -17.69
CA SER A 112 -12.67 -8.23 -18.67
C SER A 112 -13.14 -7.97 -20.10
N LEU A 113 -13.91 -6.91 -20.33
CA LEU A 113 -14.34 -6.49 -21.65
C LEU A 113 -13.72 -5.18 -22.14
N ASN A 114 -13.20 -4.25 -21.30
CA ASN A 114 -12.68 -2.96 -21.83
C ASN A 114 -11.86 -2.08 -20.85
N SER A 115 -11.32 -2.56 -19.73
CA SER A 115 -10.52 -1.69 -18.88
C SER A 115 -9.02 -1.99 -18.94
N ASN A 116 -8.21 -0.93 -19.02
CA ASN A 116 -6.75 -0.98 -18.99
C ASN A 116 -6.16 -0.57 -17.64
N VAL A 117 -6.98 -0.52 -16.57
CA VAL A 117 -6.52 -0.20 -15.20
C VAL A 117 -5.77 -1.40 -14.62
N GLU A 118 -4.48 -1.27 -14.35
CA GLU A 118 -3.66 -2.31 -13.73
C GLU A 118 -3.73 -2.27 -12.19
N ASN A 119 -3.67 -1.07 -11.61
CA ASN A 119 -3.70 -0.86 -10.17
C ASN A 119 -4.55 0.36 -9.78
N LEU A 120 -5.14 0.26 -8.56
CA LEU A 120 -5.88 1.36 -7.95
C LEU A 120 -5.40 1.54 -6.51
N TYR A 121 -5.10 2.78 -6.15
CA TYR A 121 -4.70 3.19 -4.82
C TYR A 121 -5.60 4.32 -4.33
N LYS A 122 -6.15 4.18 -3.11
CA LYS A 122 -6.89 5.26 -2.46
C LYS A 122 -5.91 6.16 -1.71
N LEU A 123 -6.04 7.45 -1.91
CA LEU A 123 -5.25 8.51 -1.29
C LEU A 123 -6.15 9.35 -0.38
N GLU A 124 -5.57 9.97 0.66
CA GLU A 124 -6.27 10.91 1.55
C GLU A 124 -7.61 10.34 2.05
N ASP A 125 -7.57 9.17 2.70
CA ASP A 125 -8.76 8.48 3.24
C ASP A 125 -9.90 8.27 2.21
N GLY A 126 -9.55 8.17 0.91
CA GLY A 126 -10.49 7.93 -0.18
C GLY A 126 -11.01 9.20 -0.86
N HIS A 127 -10.49 10.39 -0.52
CA HIS A 127 -10.84 11.64 -1.20
C HIS A 127 -10.22 11.78 -2.59
N ALA A 128 -9.14 11.03 -2.85
CA ALA A 128 -8.52 10.91 -4.16
C ALA A 128 -8.19 9.44 -4.47
N GLU A 129 -8.11 9.12 -5.75
CA GLU A 129 -7.68 7.80 -6.22
C GLU A 129 -6.50 7.98 -7.18
N ALA A 130 -5.51 7.07 -7.10
CA ALA A 130 -4.46 6.94 -8.10
C ALA A 130 -4.72 5.66 -8.89
N LEU A 131 -4.84 5.78 -10.19
CA LEU A 131 -5.01 4.67 -11.12
C LEU A 131 -3.75 4.49 -11.94
N GLU A 132 -3.29 3.26 -12.08
CA GLU A 132 -2.20 2.89 -12.96
C GLU A 132 -2.77 2.21 -14.20
N PHE A 133 -2.41 2.71 -15.38
CA PHE A 133 -2.81 2.19 -16.68
C PHE A 133 -1.56 1.67 -17.42
N TYR A 134 -1.70 0.54 -18.08
CA TYR A 134 -0.73 0.09 -19.06
C TYR A 134 -1.25 0.40 -20.47
N ILE A 135 -0.47 1.13 -21.26
CA ILE A 135 -0.85 1.51 -22.62
C ILE A 135 -0.52 0.37 -23.57
N LYS A 136 -1.56 -0.35 -24.00
CA LYS A 136 -1.44 -1.53 -24.88
C LYS A 136 -1.42 -1.18 -26.36
N GLU A 137 -2.12 -0.12 -26.74
CA GLU A 137 -2.32 0.29 -28.14
C GLU A 137 -2.39 1.80 -28.29
N ASP A 138 -2.21 2.30 -29.49
CA ASP A 138 -2.37 3.72 -29.79
C ASP A 138 -3.82 4.16 -29.63
N SER A 139 -4.00 5.36 -29.13
CA SER A 139 -5.32 5.92 -28.82
C SER A 139 -5.33 7.45 -28.98
N ALA A 140 -6.46 8.08 -28.70
CA ALA A 140 -6.61 9.53 -28.75
C ALA A 140 -5.72 10.31 -27.77
N VAL A 141 -5.06 9.61 -26.82
CA VAL A 141 -4.18 10.22 -25.81
C VAL A 141 -2.72 9.89 -26.00
N THR A 142 -2.37 9.03 -26.98
CA THR A 142 -0.99 8.63 -27.26
C THR A 142 -0.35 9.51 -28.33
N ASN A 143 0.99 9.67 -28.25
CA ASN A 143 1.80 10.41 -29.21
C ASN A 143 1.37 11.89 -29.39
N ILE A 144 0.77 12.45 -28.36
CA ILE A 144 0.31 13.85 -28.31
C ILE A 144 0.85 14.46 -27.00
N PRO A 145 1.51 15.63 -27.03
CA PRO A 145 1.94 16.32 -25.82
C PRO A 145 0.78 16.57 -24.86
N LEU A 146 0.99 16.29 -23.57
CA LEU A 146 -0.05 16.39 -22.53
C LEU A 146 -0.72 17.77 -22.47
N ASN A 147 0.02 18.84 -22.79
CA ASN A 147 -0.54 20.20 -22.85
C ASN A 147 -1.49 20.46 -24.02
N ARG A 148 -1.52 19.55 -25.01
CA ARG A 148 -2.46 19.61 -26.15
C ARG A 148 -3.68 18.72 -25.92
N LEU A 149 -3.64 17.85 -24.92
CA LEU A 149 -4.78 17.05 -24.52
C LEU A 149 -5.71 17.91 -23.67
N HIS A 150 -7.01 17.90 -23.99
CA HIS A 150 -8.03 18.51 -23.14
C HIS A 150 -8.35 17.60 -21.96
N ILE A 151 -7.39 17.53 -21.01
CA ILE A 151 -7.54 16.70 -19.82
C ILE A 151 -8.67 17.26 -18.94
N ARG A 152 -9.56 16.37 -18.51
CA ARG A 152 -10.71 16.70 -17.65
C ARG A 152 -10.24 17.33 -16.34
N LYS A 153 -11.05 18.24 -15.80
CA LYS A 153 -10.82 18.82 -14.47
C LYS A 153 -10.74 17.73 -13.41
N ASN A 154 -9.91 17.97 -12.40
CA ASN A 154 -9.65 17.04 -11.29
C ASN A 154 -8.95 15.73 -11.68
N ILE A 155 -8.25 15.72 -12.80
CA ILE A 155 -7.40 14.62 -13.25
C ILE A 155 -5.96 15.16 -13.45
N LEU A 156 -4.99 14.42 -12.93
CA LEU A 156 -3.58 14.76 -13.05
C LEU A 156 -2.80 13.50 -13.48
N VAL A 157 -2.05 13.58 -14.57
CA VAL A 157 -1.05 12.57 -14.93
C VAL A 157 0.18 12.81 -14.06
N CYS A 158 0.43 11.91 -13.11
CA CYS A 158 1.45 12.08 -12.07
C CYS A 158 2.79 11.46 -12.42
N SER A 159 2.77 10.32 -13.11
CA SER A 159 3.99 9.59 -13.44
C SER A 159 3.81 8.77 -14.71
N ILE A 160 4.88 8.65 -15.46
CA ILE A 160 5.01 7.72 -16.59
C ILE A 160 6.20 6.81 -16.28
N VAL A 161 6.01 5.50 -16.36
CA VAL A 161 7.11 4.54 -16.27
C VAL A 161 7.35 3.96 -17.66
N ARG A 162 8.50 4.29 -18.22
CA ARG A 162 8.94 3.87 -19.56
C ARG A 162 10.25 3.12 -19.47
N GLY A 163 10.28 1.88 -19.96
CA GLY A 163 11.50 1.07 -19.90
C GLY A 163 12.07 0.87 -18.50
N GLY A 164 11.20 0.85 -17.46
CA GLY A 164 11.59 0.72 -16.06
C GLY A 164 12.07 2.01 -15.39
N GLN A 165 12.05 3.15 -16.09
CA GLN A 165 12.40 4.46 -15.54
C GLN A 165 11.14 5.29 -15.26
N ALA A 166 11.05 5.84 -14.06
CA ALA A 166 9.96 6.73 -13.68
C ALA A 166 10.25 8.16 -14.17
N ILE A 167 9.29 8.76 -14.85
CA ILE A 167 9.30 10.11 -15.38
C ILE A 167 8.18 10.89 -14.69
N ILE A 168 8.48 12.05 -14.11
CA ILE A 168 7.48 13.01 -13.70
C ILE A 168 7.14 13.86 -14.92
N PRO A 169 5.94 13.69 -15.52
CA PRO A 169 5.67 14.30 -16.81
C PRO A 169 5.45 15.81 -16.71
N SER A 170 5.89 16.50 -17.72
CA SER A 170 5.58 17.90 -18.02
C SER A 170 4.54 17.99 -19.13
N GLY A 171 4.03 19.16 -19.41
CA GLY A 171 3.08 19.36 -20.51
C GLY A 171 3.63 19.02 -21.91
N GLN A 172 4.95 18.90 -22.08
CA GLN A 172 5.56 18.56 -23.37
C GLN A 172 5.76 17.06 -23.55
N ASP A 173 5.60 16.27 -22.47
CA ASP A 173 5.74 14.82 -22.54
C ASP A 173 4.52 14.18 -23.18
N GLU A 174 4.73 13.04 -23.80
CA GLU A 174 3.73 12.24 -24.52
C GLU A 174 3.59 10.87 -23.88
N LEU A 175 2.41 10.28 -23.99
CA LEU A 175 2.16 8.90 -23.63
C LEU A 175 2.41 7.99 -24.82
N HIS A 176 3.10 6.89 -24.61
CA HIS A 176 3.45 5.94 -25.68
C HIS A 176 2.98 4.52 -25.34
N VAL A 177 2.78 3.72 -26.36
CA VAL A 177 2.52 2.28 -26.18
C VAL A 177 3.67 1.64 -25.40
N GLY A 178 3.34 0.84 -24.40
CA GLY A 178 4.31 0.22 -23.48
C GLY A 178 4.56 1.00 -22.19
N ASP A 179 4.02 2.21 -22.05
CA ASP A 179 4.13 2.99 -20.80
C ASP A 179 3.16 2.47 -19.73
N TYR A 180 3.61 2.52 -18.47
CA TYR A 180 2.71 2.54 -17.31
C TYR A 180 2.49 3.99 -16.91
N VAL A 181 1.24 4.39 -16.78
CA VAL A 181 0.85 5.78 -16.51
C VAL A 181 0.04 5.84 -15.22
N VAL A 182 0.51 6.63 -14.26
CA VAL A 182 -0.22 6.89 -13.02
C VAL A 182 -1.00 8.19 -13.13
N VAL A 183 -2.30 8.09 -12.95
CA VAL A 183 -3.24 9.22 -12.99
C VAL A 183 -3.89 9.36 -11.63
N VAL A 184 -3.83 10.56 -11.05
CA VAL A 184 -4.56 10.90 -9.82
C VAL A 184 -5.83 11.66 -10.17
N LEU A 185 -6.92 11.30 -9.51
CA LEU A 185 -8.24 11.90 -9.76
C LEU A 185 -9.02 12.07 -8.46
N THR A 186 -9.90 13.08 -8.47
CA THR A 186 -10.92 13.30 -7.43
C THR A 186 -12.29 13.33 -8.09
N HIS A 187 -13.30 12.68 -7.47
CA HIS A 187 -14.71 12.72 -7.92
C HIS A 187 -14.98 12.28 -9.37
N ALA A 188 -14.05 11.54 -9.99
CA ALA A 188 -14.21 10.99 -11.33
C ALA A 188 -14.11 9.47 -11.30
N ARG A 189 -14.56 8.81 -12.36
CA ARG A 189 -14.31 7.39 -12.63
C ARG A 189 -13.68 7.28 -13.99
N LEU A 190 -12.60 6.52 -14.08
CA LEU A 190 -11.95 6.19 -15.34
C LEU A 190 -11.91 4.67 -15.46
N ASN A 191 -12.30 4.17 -16.63
CA ASN A 191 -12.19 2.76 -16.97
C ASN A 191 -11.01 2.52 -17.93
N ASP A 192 -10.66 3.54 -18.71
CA ASP A 192 -9.58 3.50 -19.67
C ASP A 192 -8.77 4.81 -19.59
N ILE A 193 -7.51 4.77 -20.03
CA ILE A 193 -6.66 5.96 -20.12
C ILE A 193 -7.28 7.03 -21.05
N LYS A 194 -8.06 6.63 -22.04
CA LYS A 194 -8.81 7.56 -22.95
C LYS A 194 -9.81 8.43 -22.21
N ASP A 195 -10.32 7.98 -21.08
CA ASP A 195 -11.31 8.72 -20.30
C ASP A 195 -10.73 9.95 -19.60
N ILE A 196 -9.42 10.17 -19.65
CA ILE A 196 -8.77 11.37 -19.09
C ILE A 196 -9.11 12.64 -19.88
N ILE A 197 -9.49 12.52 -21.15
CA ILE A 197 -9.87 13.67 -21.99
C ILE A 197 -11.38 13.88 -21.99
N GLU A 198 -11.79 15.13 -22.25
CA GLU A 198 -13.18 15.47 -22.51
C GLU A 198 -13.56 14.88 -23.87
N GLY A 199 -14.63 14.08 -23.90
CA GLY A 199 -15.18 13.49 -25.12
C GLY A 199 -15.98 14.48 -25.95
#